data_f094b267752e96b31bc859289c4be6d3
#
_entry.id   f094b267752e96b31bc859289c4be6d3
#
_cell.length_a   1.000
_cell.length_b   1.000
_cell.length_c   1.000
_cell.angle_alpha   90.00
_cell.angle_beta   90.00
_cell.angle_gamma   90.00
#
_symmetry.space_group_name_H-M   'P 1'
#
loop_
_entity.id
_entity.type
_entity.pdbx_description
1 polymer ?
#
loop_
_entity_poly.entity_id
_entity_poly.type
_entity_poly.pdbx_seq_one_letter_code
_entity_poly.pdbx_strand_id
1 'polypeptide(L)'
;INLDLMYAIPGETLETLKKDIKLFLKLKPEHISTYSLIIEKHTKINNAHVTNIDEELDAKMYEYICKKLKRKNYVHYEVSNFALPNHESKHNLSYWNNEEYYGFGLGAAGYINGFRYENTKNLNDYADEKYRETEALLSKQEIMEYEVMLGLRKMEGINLQEFYDKYEVNIQDVFPVKPLIKNKDLIYKNGYLFINPEKIYVMNEI
;
A
#
# COMPACT_ATOMS: atom_id res chain seq x y z
N ILE A 1 15.35 11.87 -3.93
CA ILE A 1 14.17 12.77 -3.99
C ILE A 1 12.96 11.92 -4.32
N ASN A 2 11.85 12.09 -3.55
CA ASN A 2 10.55 11.55 -3.87
C ASN A 2 9.67 12.62 -4.49
N LEU A 3 8.84 12.24 -5.48
CA LEU A 3 7.76 13.07 -6.01
C LEU A 3 6.44 12.29 -5.91
N ASP A 4 5.42 12.94 -5.36
CA ASP A 4 4.07 12.38 -5.28
C ASP A 4 3.26 12.81 -6.51
N LEU A 5 2.68 11.85 -7.20
CA LEU A 5 1.77 12.04 -8.32
C LEU A 5 0.36 11.61 -7.90
N MET A 6 -0.52 12.57 -7.72
CA MET A 6 -1.96 12.28 -7.61
C MET A 6 -2.56 12.24 -9.01
N TYR A 7 -3.33 11.20 -9.32
CA TYR A 7 -4.01 11.02 -10.60
C TYR A 7 -5.48 10.66 -10.36
N ALA A 8 -6.25 10.45 -11.43
CA ALA A 8 -7.69 10.25 -11.37
C ALA A 8 -8.43 11.45 -10.75
N ILE A 9 -7.89 12.65 -10.95
CA ILE A 9 -8.51 13.89 -10.49
C ILE A 9 -9.74 14.18 -11.36
N PRO A 10 -10.87 14.61 -10.77
CA PRO A 10 -12.08 14.97 -11.54
C PRO A 10 -11.78 15.90 -12.72
N GLY A 11 -12.19 15.48 -13.92
CA GLY A 11 -11.90 16.19 -15.17
C GLY A 11 -10.53 15.86 -15.80
N GLU A 12 -9.69 15.05 -15.15
CA GLU A 12 -8.45 14.60 -15.73
C GLU A 12 -8.70 13.60 -16.87
N THR A 13 -7.85 13.67 -17.88
CA THR A 13 -7.84 12.75 -19.02
C THR A 13 -6.54 11.96 -19.06
N LEU A 14 -6.54 10.81 -19.74
CA LEU A 14 -5.30 10.05 -19.94
C LEU A 14 -4.22 10.89 -20.64
N GLU A 15 -4.60 11.86 -21.49
CA GLU A 15 -3.63 12.72 -22.18
C GLU A 15 -3.00 13.77 -21.24
N THR A 16 -3.75 14.30 -20.25
CA THR A 16 -3.19 15.19 -19.23
C THR A 16 -2.23 14.42 -18.34
N LEU A 17 -2.61 13.24 -17.83
CA LEU A 17 -1.73 12.37 -17.06
C LEU A 17 -0.42 12.03 -17.81
N LYS A 18 -0.49 11.73 -19.11
CA LYS A 18 0.71 11.48 -19.92
C LYS A 18 1.67 12.67 -19.95
N LYS A 19 1.15 13.90 -19.97
CA LYS A 19 1.98 15.11 -19.92
C LYS A 19 2.64 15.26 -18.56
N ASP A 20 1.89 15.01 -17.48
CA ASP A 20 2.39 15.12 -16.11
C ASP A 20 3.50 14.10 -15.84
N ILE A 21 3.30 12.85 -16.19
CA ILE A 21 4.35 11.82 -16.07
C ILE A 21 5.59 12.19 -16.90
N LYS A 22 5.43 12.79 -18.09
CA LYS A 22 6.56 13.26 -18.87
C LYS A 22 7.34 14.38 -18.15
N LEU A 23 6.66 15.27 -17.43
CA LEU A 23 7.28 16.31 -16.61
C LEU A 23 8.01 15.71 -15.41
N PHE A 24 7.36 14.81 -14.68
CA PHE A 24 7.99 14.07 -13.57
C PHE A 24 9.29 13.40 -14.00
N LEU A 25 9.27 12.68 -15.11
CA LEU A 25 10.44 11.98 -15.64
C LEU A 25 11.57 12.92 -16.08
N LYS A 26 11.27 14.18 -16.46
CA LYS A 26 12.30 15.20 -16.75
C LYS A 26 13.04 15.64 -15.48
N LEU A 27 12.39 15.62 -14.33
CA LEU A 27 12.98 15.97 -13.03
C LEU A 27 13.89 14.85 -12.50
N LYS A 28 13.82 13.65 -13.08
CA LYS A 28 14.63 12.48 -12.73
C LYS A 28 14.62 12.15 -11.22
N PRO A 29 13.43 12.06 -10.57
CA PRO A 29 13.40 11.66 -9.17
C PRO A 29 13.90 10.23 -9.00
N GLU A 30 14.45 9.90 -7.85
CA GLU A 30 14.84 8.53 -7.50
C GLU A 30 13.62 7.68 -7.11
N HIS A 31 12.55 8.32 -6.64
CA HIS A 31 11.34 7.69 -6.16
C HIS A 31 10.09 8.44 -6.62
N ILE A 32 9.02 7.72 -6.94
CA ILE A 32 7.72 8.28 -7.34
C ILE A 32 6.62 7.53 -6.60
N SER A 33 5.81 8.26 -5.83
CA SER A 33 4.57 7.75 -5.25
C SER A 33 3.40 8.12 -6.14
N THR A 34 2.48 7.21 -6.39
CA THR A 34 1.32 7.43 -7.27
C THR A 34 0.04 7.10 -6.53
N TYR A 35 -0.86 8.07 -6.44
CA TYR A 35 -2.11 7.92 -5.70
C TYR A 35 -3.30 8.27 -6.60
N SER A 36 -4.21 7.32 -6.79
CA SER A 36 -5.54 7.62 -7.31
C SER A 36 -6.29 8.48 -6.29
N LEU A 37 -6.97 9.52 -6.75
CA LEU A 37 -7.77 10.37 -5.87
C LEU A 37 -8.99 9.59 -5.38
N ILE A 38 -9.06 9.39 -4.06
CA ILE A 38 -10.24 8.88 -3.37
C ILE A 38 -10.94 10.04 -2.68
N ILE A 39 -12.23 10.22 -2.96
CA ILE A 39 -13.03 11.29 -2.35
C ILE A 39 -13.64 10.77 -1.05
N GLU A 40 -12.99 11.13 0.06
CA GLU A 40 -13.41 10.75 1.40
C GLU A 40 -14.60 11.59 1.89
N LYS A 41 -15.49 10.94 2.67
CA LYS A 41 -16.62 11.62 3.33
C LYS A 41 -16.12 12.76 4.22
N HIS A 42 -16.92 13.81 4.34
CA HIS A 42 -16.62 14.99 5.15
C HIS A 42 -15.47 15.88 4.66
N THR A 43 -14.91 15.63 3.49
CA THR A 43 -13.94 16.51 2.84
C THR A 43 -14.65 17.65 2.08
N LYS A 44 -13.94 18.75 1.84
CA LYS A 44 -14.51 19.88 1.05
C LYS A 44 -14.92 19.44 -0.36
N ILE A 45 -14.16 18.54 -0.97
CA ILE A 45 -14.44 18.02 -2.31
C ILE A 45 -15.70 17.14 -2.31
N ASN A 46 -15.90 16.32 -1.29
CA ASN A 46 -17.13 15.52 -1.12
C ASN A 46 -18.34 16.44 -0.88
N ASN A 47 -18.19 17.46 -0.03
CA ASN A 47 -19.27 18.43 0.24
C ASN A 47 -19.64 19.28 -0.98
N ALA A 48 -18.75 19.44 -1.94
CA ALA A 48 -19.02 20.08 -3.23
C ALA A 48 -19.67 19.13 -4.23
N HIS A 49 -20.07 17.92 -3.84
CA HIS A 49 -20.69 16.88 -4.67
C HIS A 49 -19.87 16.51 -5.92
N VAL A 50 -18.56 16.64 -5.82
CA VAL A 50 -17.66 16.19 -6.88
C VAL A 50 -17.62 14.65 -6.83
N THR A 51 -17.71 14.00 -7.98
CA THR A 51 -17.64 12.55 -8.11
C THR A 51 -16.27 12.12 -8.61
N ASN A 52 -15.87 10.91 -8.24
CA ASN A 52 -14.69 10.26 -8.83
C ASN A 52 -14.84 10.14 -10.34
N ILE A 53 -13.72 10.02 -11.04
CA ILE A 53 -13.75 9.64 -12.46
C ILE A 53 -14.24 8.19 -12.60
N ASP A 54 -14.54 7.83 -13.84
CA ASP A 54 -14.90 6.46 -14.20
C ASP A 54 -13.78 5.47 -13.83
N GLU A 55 -14.14 4.34 -13.20
CA GLU A 55 -13.19 3.32 -12.73
C GLU A 55 -12.38 2.70 -13.90
N GLU A 56 -12.98 2.59 -15.10
CA GLU A 56 -12.27 2.10 -16.27
C GLU A 56 -11.17 3.06 -16.71
N LEU A 57 -11.42 4.37 -16.59
CA LEU A 57 -10.41 5.40 -16.88
C LEU A 57 -9.30 5.39 -15.82
N ASP A 58 -9.65 5.27 -14.53
CA ASP A 58 -8.68 5.15 -13.44
C ASP A 58 -7.77 3.93 -13.63
N ALA A 59 -8.34 2.76 -13.90
CA ALA A 59 -7.59 1.55 -14.21
C ALA A 59 -6.64 1.71 -15.41
N LYS A 60 -7.10 2.38 -16.49
CA LYS A 60 -6.26 2.69 -17.65
C LYS A 60 -5.11 3.65 -17.30
N MET A 61 -5.37 4.61 -16.43
CA MET A 61 -4.35 5.55 -15.93
C MET A 61 -3.29 4.80 -15.13
N TYR A 62 -3.70 3.94 -14.19
CA TYR A 62 -2.78 3.12 -13.41
C TYR A 62 -1.93 2.20 -14.31
N GLU A 63 -2.56 1.51 -15.25
CA GLU A 63 -1.83 0.66 -16.20
C GLU A 63 -0.79 1.44 -17.01
N TYR A 64 -1.15 2.65 -17.45
CA TYR A 64 -0.21 3.52 -18.16
C TYR A 64 0.97 3.93 -17.28
N ILE A 65 0.72 4.32 -16.01
CA ILE A 65 1.76 4.66 -15.03
C ILE A 65 2.73 3.49 -14.89
N CYS A 66 2.23 2.30 -14.56
CA CYS A 66 3.04 1.10 -14.39
C CYS A 66 3.93 0.80 -15.61
N LYS A 67 3.32 0.78 -16.80
CA LYS A 67 4.04 0.52 -18.06
C LYS A 67 5.09 1.60 -18.35
N LYS A 68 4.76 2.88 -18.09
CA LYS A 68 5.64 4.00 -18.39
C LYS A 68 6.84 4.06 -17.47
N LEU A 69 6.63 3.90 -16.17
CA LEU A 69 7.70 3.92 -15.17
C LEU A 69 8.64 2.73 -15.33
N LYS A 70 8.09 1.53 -15.56
CA LYS A 70 8.90 0.32 -15.85
C LYS A 70 9.83 0.53 -17.05
N ARG A 71 9.35 1.17 -18.15
CA ARG A 71 10.18 1.49 -19.33
C ARG A 71 11.27 2.52 -19.04
N LYS A 72 11.25 3.16 -17.88
CA LYS A 72 12.22 4.14 -17.41
C LYS A 72 13.07 3.61 -16.26
N ASN A 73 13.11 2.27 -16.11
CA ASN A 73 13.89 1.53 -15.12
C ASN A 73 13.48 1.78 -13.67
N TYR A 74 12.27 2.29 -13.42
CA TYR A 74 11.71 2.28 -12.07
C TYR A 74 11.19 0.88 -11.76
N VAL A 75 11.56 0.38 -10.60
CA VAL A 75 11.02 -0.85 -10.01
C VAL A 75 9.70 -0.49 -9.34
N HIS A 76 8.62 -1.17 -9.72
CA HIS A 76 7.37 -1.16 -9.01
C HIS A 76 7.54 -2.11 -7.83
N TYR A 77 7.81 -1.62 -6.62
CA TYR A 77 8.16 -2.48 -5.49
C TYR A 77 7.00 -2.73 -4.53
N GLU A 78 5.99 -1.84 -4.54
CA GLU A 78 4.72 -2.02 -3.83
C GLU A 78 3.61 -1.22 -4.55
N VAL A 79 2.36 -1.38 -4.15
CA VAL A 79 1.14 -0.97 -4.87
C VAL A 79 1.18 0.43 -5.48
N SER A 80 1.66 1.41 -4.72
CA SER A 80 1.60 2.83 -5.10
C SER A 80 2.96 3.43 -5.43
N ASN A 81 4.05 2.73 -5.15
CA ASN A 81 5.38 3.32 -5.18
C ASN A 81 6.33 2.64 -6.17
N PHE A 82 7.08 3.50 -6.83
CA PHE A 82 8.08 3.13 -7.83
C PHE A 82 9.41 3.80 -7.48
N ALA A 83 10.51 3.07 -7.59
CA ALA A 83 11.84 3.59 -7.29
C ALA A 83 12.86 3.15 -8.31
N LEU A 84 13.91 3.93 -8.51
CA LEU A 84 15.13 3.42 -9.12
C LEU A 84 15.74 2.35 -8.20
N PRO A 85 16.48 1.37 -8.74
CA PRO A 85 17.07 0.31 -7.92
C PRO A 85 17.85 0.87 -6.71
N ASN A 86 17.62 0.32 -5.52
CA ASN A 86 18.19 0.74 -4.24
C ASN A 86 17.70 2.11 -3.70
N HIS A 87 16.58 2.62 -4.24
CA HIS A 87 15.94 3.85 -3.76
C HIS A 87 14.52 3.61 -3.24
N GLU A 88 14.16 2.35 -2.97
CA GLU A 88 12.91 1.98 -2.34
C GLU A 88 12.79 2.62 -0.95
N SER A 89 11.60 3.07 -0.58
CA SER A 89 11.37 3.66 0.75
C SER A 89 11.45 2.57 1.82
N LYS A 90 12.52 2.57 2.60
CA LYS A 90 12.69 1.67 3.74
C LYS A 90 11.55 1.82 4.75
N HIS A 91 11.11 3.06 4.97
CA HIS A 91 9.99 3.37 5.85
C HIS A 91 8.69 2.68 5.41
N ASN A 92 8.35 2.73 4.11
CA ASN A 92 7.18 2.05 3.59
C ASN A 92 7.33 0.52 3.68
N LEU A 93 8.51 0.00 3.36
CA LEU A 93 8.78 -1.43 3.44
C LEU A 93 8.67 -1.96 4.88
N SER A 94 9.07 -1.18 5.90
CA SER A 94 8.86 -1.58 7.30
C SER A 94 7.39 -1.82 7.63
N TYR A 95 6.47 -1.00 7.11
CA TYR A 95 5.03 -1.26 7.26
C TYR A 95 4.59 -2.53 6.53
N TRP A 96 5.02 -2.70 5.27
CA TRP A 96 4.63 -3.85 4.45
C TRP A 96 5.26 -5.16 4.94
N ASN A 97 6.36 -5.10 5.68
CA ASN A 97 6.98 -6.22 6.36
C ASN A 97 6.39 -6.50 7.75
N ASN A 98 5.35 -5.74 8.15
CA ASN A 98 4.77 -5.84 9.48
C ASN A 98 5.81 -5.72 10.61
N GLU A 99 6.82 -4.85 10.39
CA GLU A 99 7.84 -4.54 11.39
C GLU A 99 7.27 -3.64 12.49
N GLU A 100 7.88 -3.65 13.65
CA GLU A 100 7.49 -2.77 14.75
C GLU A 100 7.87 -1.31 14.48
N TYR A 101 7.00 -0.38 14.85
CA TYR A 101 7.24 1.05 14.71
C TYR A 101 6.49 1.87 15.76
N TYR A 102 7.05 3.03 16.09
CA TYR A 102 6.42 4.01 16.98
C TYR A 102 5.58 5.02 16.22
N GLY A 103 4.36 5.27 16.69
CA GLY A 103 3.53 6.39 16.26
C GLY A 103 3.70 7.59 17.19
N PHE A 104 4.15 8.72 16.66
CA PHE A 104 4.31 9.97 17.42
C PHE A 104 3.34 11.03 16.93
N GLY A 105 2.69 11.72 17.87
CA GLY A 105 1.79 12.83 17.59
C GLY A 105 0.32 12.40 17.59
N LEU A 106 -0.56 13.40 17.34
CA LEU A 106 -2.01 13.24 17.30
C LEU A 106 -2.44 12.27 16.21
N GLY A 107 -3.29 11.30 16.55
CA GLY A 107 -3.85 10.32 15.62
C GLY A 107 -2.84 9.38 14.99
N ALA A 108 -1.58 9.40 15.48
CA ALA A 108 -0.56 8.49 14.96
C ALA A 108 -0.80 7.07 15.45
N ALA A 109 -0.70 6.10 14.53
CA ALA A 109 -0.73 4.68 14.86
C ALA A 109 0.67 4.13 15.10
N GLY A 110 0.78 3.07 15.90
CA GLY A 110 2.03 2.35 16.13
C GLY A 110 1.79 0.85 16.34
N TYR A 111 2.87 0.09 16.21
CA TYR A 111 2.90 -1.33 16.44
C TYR A 111 4.19 -1.70 17.17
N ILE A 112 4.10 -2.12 18.44
CA ILE A 112 5.25 -2.43 19.31
C ILE A 112 4.91 -3.57 20.27
N ASN A 113 5.81 -4.54 20.41
CA ASN A 113 5.67 -5.66 21.33
C ASN A 113 4.33 -6.42 21.19
N GLY A 114 3.84 -6.55 19.95
CA GLY A 114 2.55 -7.16 19.66
C GLY A 114 1.33 -6.26 19.91
N PHE A 115 1.51 -5.05 20.44
CA PHE A 115 0.44 -4.08 20.60
C PHE A 115 0.30 -3.18 19.39
N ARG A 116 -0.91 -3.12 18.80
CA ARG A 116 -1.29 -2.02 17.90
C ARG A 116 -2.03 -0.97 18.68
N TYR A 117 -1.69 0.28 18.44
CA TYR A 117 -2.31 1.41 19.11
C TYR A 117 -2.54 2.59 18.17
N GLU A 118 -3.48 3.45 18.54
CA GLU A 118 -3.72 4.75 17.91
C GLU A 118 -3.69 5.83 19.00
N ASN A 119 -2.98 6.90 18.75
CA ASN A 119 -2.96 8.06 19.63
C ASN A 119 -4.24 8.86 19.47
N THR A 120 -4.61 9.58 20.55
CA THR A 120 -5.78 10.46 20.52
C THR A 120 -5.68 11.51 19.41
N LYS A 121 -6.81 11.85 18.82
CA LYS A 121 -6.96 12.96 17.85
C LYS A 121 -7.32 14.26 18.56
N ASN A 122 -7.58 14.23 19.87
CA ASN A 122 -7.92 15.39 20.69
C ASN A 122 -6.65 16.08 21.18
N LEU A 123 -6.45 17.34 20.81
CA LEU A 123 -5.28 18.11 21.20
C LEU A 123 -5.18 18.32 22.72
N ASN A 124 -6.31 18.52 23.42
CA ASN A 124 -6.32 18.72 24.86
C ASN A 124 -5.93 17.44 25.60
N ASP A 125 -6.47 16.30 25.20
CA ASP A 125 -6.09 15.01 25.78
C ASP A 125 -4.61 14.71 25.56
N TYR A 126 -4.08 15.03 24.36
CA TYR A 126 -2.67 14.86 24.07
C TYR A 126 -1.78 15.79 24.91
N ALA A 127 -2.21 17.04 25.12
CA ALA A 127 -1.51 18.00 25.99
C ALA A 127 -1.55 17.59 27.47
N ASP A 128 -2.63 16.92 27.89
CA ASP A 128 -2.80 16.33 29.23
C ASP A 128 -2.10 14.95 29.38
N GLU A 129 -1.23 14.59 28.44
CA GLU A 129 -0.48 13.31 28.40
C GLU A 129 -1.34 12.05 28.26
N LYS A 130 -2.62 12.19 27.89
CA LYS A 130 -3.52 11.08 27.56
C LYS A 130 -3.32 10.68 26.11
N TYR A 131 -2.18 10.07 25.83
CA TYR A 131 -1.72 9.84 24.45
C TYR A 131 -2.53 8.77 23.69
N ARG A 132 -3.01 7.73 24.38
CA ARG A 132 -3.67 6.58 23.73
C ARG A 132 -5.18 6.75 23.64
N GLU A 133 -5.73 6.59 22.43
CA GLU A 133 -7.17 6.45 22.19
C GLU A 133 -7.55 4.98 22.16
N THR A 134 -6.76 4.15 21.46
CA THR A 134 -6.95 2.70 21.42
C THR A 134 -5.60 2.00 21.59
N GLU A 135 -5.62 0.82 22.23
CA GLU A 135 -4.48 -0.08 22.33
C GLU A 135 -4.99 -1.51 22.46
N ALA A 136 -4.47 -2.42 21.66
CA ALA A 136 -4.85 -3.82 21.66
C ALA A 136 -3.62 -4.72 21.48
N LEU A 137 -3.48 -5.71 22.34
CA LEU A 137 -2.54 -6.80 22.16
C LEU A 137 -3.12 -7.75 21.10
N LEU A 138 -2.40 -7.94 20.00
CA LEU A 138 -2.80 -8.84 18.94
C LEU A 138 -2.56 -10.30 19.34
N SER A 139 -3.51 -11.16 19.00
CA SER A 139 -3.32 -12.60 19.01
C SER A 139 -2.34 -13.03 17.91
N LYS A 140 -1.78 -14.25 18.04
CA LYS A 140 -0.92 -14.82 16.98
C LYS A 140 -1.65 -14.86 15.63
N GLN A 141 -2.94 -15.16 15.62
CA GLN A 141 -3.76 -15.19 14.40
C GLN A 141 -3.85 -13.81 13.75
N GLU A 142 -4.15 -12.76 14.51
CA GLU A 142 -4.22 -11.38 14.00
C GLU A 142 -2.87 -10.89 13.46
N ILE A 143 -1.76 -11.24 14.13
CA ILE A 143 -0.41 -10.91 13.63
C ILE A 143 -0.15 -11.56 12.27
N MET A 144 -0.53 -12.84 12.09
CA MET A 144 -0.42 -13.53 10.81
C MET A 144 -1.33 -12.90 9.73
N GLU A 145 -2.55 -12.49 10.08
CA GLU A 145 -3.47 -11.79 9.17
C GLU A 145 -2.87 -10.47 8.68
N TYR A 146 -2.30 -9.67 9.59
CA TYR A 146 -1.57 -8.45 9.21
C TYR A 146 -0.36 -8.77 8.32
N GLU A 147 0.41 -9.80 8.64
CA GLU A 147 1.56 -10.23 7.83
C GLU A 147 1.15 -10.55 6.39
N VAL A 148 0.04 -11.26 6.22
CA VAL A 148 -0.47 -11.62 4.88
C VAL A 148 -1.03 -10.39 4.17
N MET A 149 -1.88 -9.62 4.83
CA MET A 149 -2.50 -8.42 4.25
C MET A 149 -1.46 -7.39 3.81
N LEU A 150 -0.46 -7.13 4.64
CA LEU A 150 0.59 -6.15 4.36
C LEU A 150 1.63 -6.70 3.36
N GLY A 151 2.04 -7.96 3.53
CA GLY A 151 3.01 -8.61 2.65
C GLY A 151 2.55 -8.73 1.21
N LEU A 152 1.26 -8.94 0.97
CA LEU A 152 0.68 -8.97 -0.38
C LEU A 152 0.65 -7.59 -1.06
N ARG A 153 0.90 -6.48 -0.36
CA ARG A 153 1.08 -5.16 -0.98
C ARG A 153 2.43 -4.99 -1.65
N LYS A 154 3.41 -5.83 -1.33
CA LYS A 154 4.70 -5.86 -2.03
C LYS A 154 4.56 -6.63 -3.35
N MET A 155 5.21 -6.15 -4.40
CA MET A 155 5.22 -6.84 -5.69
C MET A 155 5.93 -8.19 -5.64
N GLU A 156 6.90 -8.34 -4.74
CA GLU A 156 7.55 -9.62 -4.49
C GLU A 156 6.68 -10.56 -3.64
N GLY A 157 5.74 -10.01 -2.83
CA GLY A 157 4.84 -10.75 -1.98
C GLY A 157 5.47 -11.25 -0.69
N ILE A 158 5.03 -12.42 -0.24
CA ILE A 158 5.39 -13.05 1.03
C ILE A 158 6.34 -14.22 0.76
N ASN A 159 7.49 -14.22 1.44
CA ASN A 159 8.39 -15.37 1.47
C ASN A 159 7.79 -16.46 2.38
N LEU A 160 7.45 -17.60 1.81
CA LEU A 160 6.77 -18.67 2.55
C LEU A 160 7.68 -19.38 3.56
N GLN A 161 8.99 -19.40 3.32
CA GLN A 161 9.94 -19.95 4.29
C GLN A 161 10.06 -19.03 5.51
N GLU A 162 10.20 -17.71 5.30
CA GLU A 162 10.26 -16.74 6.39
C GLU A 162 8.97 -16.74 7.21
N PHE A 163 7.81 -16.87 6.55
CA PHE A 163 6.52 -17.01 7.22
C PHE A 163 6.50 -18.28 8.12
N TYR A 164 6.95 -19.42 7.58
CA TYR A 164 7.02 -20.65 8.34
C TYR A 164 8.01 -20.55 9.52
N ASP A 165 9.20 -19.99 9.29
CA ASP A 165 10.22 -19.83 10.34
C ASP A 165 9.73 -18.92 11.49
N LYS A 166 8.90 -17.91 11.16
CA LYS A 166 8.33 -16.95 12.13
C LYS A 166 7.16 -17.52 12.93
N TYR A 167 6.30 -18.32 12.29
CA TYR A 167 5.02 -18.72 12.86
C TYR A 167 4.90 -20.24 13.12
N GLU A 168 5.81 -21.05 12.60
CA GLU A 168 5.83 -22.52 12.66
C GLU A 168 4.58 -23.18 12.05
N VAL A 169 3.94 -22.48 11.08
CA VAL A 169 2.79 -22.98 10.32
C VAL A 169 2.90 -22.59 8.85
N ASN A 170 2.38 -23.42 7.94
CA ASN A 170 2.33 -23.02 6.55
C ASN A 170 1.14 -22.08 6.30
N ILE A 171 1.34 -21.07 5.48
CA ILE A 171 0.30 -20.08 5.16
C ILE A 171 -0.99 -20.73 4.63
N GLN A 172 -0.86 -21.79 3.82
CA GLN A 172 -1.99 -22.53 3.23
C GLN A 172 -2.82 -23.37 4.23
N ASP A 173 -2.30 -23.56 5.45
CA ASP A 173 -2.98 -24.31 6.52
C ASP A 173 -3.82 -23.37 7.40
N VAL A 174 -3.53 -22.05 7.33
CA VAL A 174 -4.22 -21.01 8.12
C VAL A 174 -5.09 -20.08 7.26
N PHE A 175 -4.74 -19.91 5.98
CA PHE A 175 -5.46 -19.01 5.08
C PHE A 175 -5.96 -19.74 3.81
N PRO A 176 -7.10 -19.34 3.25
CA PRO A 176 -7.69 -19.98 2.07
C PRO A 176 -7.00 -19.58 0.75
N VAL A 177 -5.66 -19.67 0.69
CA VAL A 177 -4.89 -19.24 -0.49
C VAL A 177 -5.04 -20.16 -1.71
N LYS A 178 -5.40 -21.45 -1.51
CA LYS A 178 -5.53 -22.41 -2.61
C LYS A 178 -6.59 -22.02 -3.66
N PRO A 179 -7.81 -21.58 -3.28
CA PRO A 179 -8.80 -21.08 -4.25
C PRO A 179 -8.28 -19.86 -5.02
N LEU A 180 -7.60 -18.92 -4.35
CA LEU A 180 -7.06 -17.70 -4.96
C LEU A 180 -5.95 -18.02 -5.97
N ILE A 181 -5.10 -19.01 -5.69
CA ILE A 181 -4.09 -19.50 -6.64
C ILE A 181 -4.76 -20.16 -7.84
N LYS A 182 -5.81 -20.98 -7.61
CA LYS A 182 -6.55 -21.63 -8.69
C LYS A 182 -7.24 -20.62 -9.62
N ASN A 183 -7.77 -19.55 -9.06
CA ASN A 183 -8.39 -18.45 -9.80
C ASN A 183 -7.38 -17.48 -10.45
N LYS A 184 -6.09 -17.70 -10.21
CA LYS A 184 -5.01 -16.80 -10.64
C LYS A 184 -5.09 -15.38 -10.05
N ASP A 185 -5.67 -15.26 -8.87
CA ASP A 185 -5.62 -14.04 -8.07
C ASP A 185 -4.26 -13.90 -7.39
N LEU A 186 -3.77 -15.02 -6.84
CA LEU A 186 -2.43 -15.17 -6.29
C LEU A 186 -1.57 -16.07 -7.18
N ILE A 187 -0.27 -15.81 -7.16
CA ILE A 187 0.75 -16.62 -7.83
C ILE A 187 1.72 -17.15 -6.77
N TYR A 188 1.96 -18.48 -6.80
CA TYR A 188 3.05 -19.11 -6.07
C TYR A 188 4.22 -19.37 -7.01
N LYS A 189 5.37 -18.78 -6.74
CA LYS A 189 6.57 -18.97 -7.57
C LYS A 189 7.84 -18.74 -6.74
N ASN A 190 8.81 -19.65 -6.88
CA ASN A 190 10.14 -19.55 -6.26
C ASN A 190 10.12 -19.36 -4.73
N GLY A 191 9.15 -19.95 -4.03
CA GLY A 191 9.00 -19.79 -2.58
C GLY A 191 8.26 -18.54 -2.13
N TYR A 192 7.76 -17.72 -3.07
CA TYR A 192 6.97 -16.53 -2.78
C TYR A 192 5.51 -16.70 -3.18
N LEU A 193 4.64 -16.08 -2.42
CA LEU A 193 3.22 -15.92 -2.71
C LEU A 193 2.93 -14.43 -2.91
N PHE A 194 2.43 -14.05 -4.09
CA PHE A 194 2.18 -12.65 -4.43
C PHE A 194 0.92 -12.49 -5.28
N ILE A 195 0.39 -11.27 -5.29
CA ILE A 195 -0.76 -10.90 -6.15
C ILE A 195 -0.36 -11.02 -7.62
N ASN A 196 -1.24 -11.58 -8.43
CA ASN A 196 -1.07 -11.56 -9.88
C ASN A 196 -0.90 -10.10 -10.36
N PRO A 197 0.22 -9.76 -11.04
CA PRO A 197 0.47 -8.39 -11.48
C PRO A 197 -0.64 -7.78 -12.37
N GLU A 198 -1.44 -8.62 -13.03
CA GLU A 198 -2.59 -8.17 -13.82
C GLU A 198 -3.79 -7.78 -12.96
N LYS A 199 -3.79 -8.17 -11.67
CA LYS A 199 -4.88 -7.93 -10.71
C LYS A 199 -4.50 -6.96 -9.60
N ILE A 200 -3.33 -6.34 -9.67
CA ILE A 200 -2.84 -5.46 -8.61
C ILE A 200 -3.78 -4.27 -8.36
N TYR A 201 -4.45 -3.77 -9.41
CA TYR A 201 -5.39 -2.67 -9.31
C TYR A 201 -6.61 -3.02 -8.42
N VAL A 202 -7.05 -4.27 -8.44
CA VAL A 202 -8.20 -4.77 -7.66
C VAL A 202 -7.79 -5.58 -6.43
N MET A 203 -6.55 -5.45 -5.98
CA MET A 203 -6.00 -6.28 -4.90
C MET A 203 -6.77 -6.19 -3.58
N ASN A 204 -7.44 -5.08 -3.30
CA ASN A 204 -8.23 -4.91 -2.07
C ASN A 204 -9.51 -5.77 -2.05
N GLU A 205 -9.86 -6.39 -3.18
CA GLU A 205 -11.00 -7.30 -3.32
C GLU A 205 -10.59 -8.79 -3.21
N ILE A 206 -9.28 -9.05 -3.20
CA ILE A 206 -8.67 -10.37 -3.10
C ILE A 206 -8.32 -10.70 -1.64
#